data_b7783c5cdece9360dac33e56213761ed
#
_entry.id   b7783c5cdece9360dac33e56213761ed
#
_cell.length_a   1.000
_cell.length_b   1.000
_cell.length_c   1.000
_cell.angle_alpha   90.00
_cell.angle_beta   90.00
_cell.angle_gamma   90.00
#
_symmetry.space_group_name_H-M   'P 1'
#
loop_
_entity.id
_entity.type
_entity.pdbx_description
1 polymer ?
#
loop_
_entity_poly.entity_id
_entity_poly.type
_entity_poly.pdbx_seq_one_letter_code
_entity_poly.pdbx_strand_id
1 'polypeptide(L)'
;MADKELTYKDVWETLSKVDVSKHTEEKMKLTYLSWSRMWNLLMENYPQAQYEFVDFEGVPYKTLPDGTTEVVTRITIDNLVREMRLPVMDYKNNPVVNPHARQVSDNAMRCLVKNVAMFGLGISVFTGMADETLPDEEKDKQPKGKKTPPKKTETVQEETPVEPVFDEGWADAFVEGAMKLIDGGLYESRDQLVDFYKSNSEAIGVLKDKFPEQKDKLDKTITSLIDTFKKDTDSEEGK
;
A
#
# COMPACT_ATOMS: atom_id res chain seq x y z
N MET A 1 30.61 24.95 25.60
CA MET A 1 29.87 23.81 26.23
C MET A 1 29.83 22.75 25.15
N ALA A 2 30.28 21.51 25.40
CA ALA A 2 30.12 20.45 24.39
C ALA A 2 28.62 20.18 24.24
N ASP A 3 28.09 20.32 23.05
CA ASP A 3 26.72 19.96 22.76
C ASP A 3 26.55 18.47 23.08
N LYS A 4 25.59 18.15 23.95
CA LYS A 4 25.30 16.77 24.32
C LYS A 4 24.81 16.03 23.06
N GLU A 5 25.52 14.99 22.67
CA GLU A 5 25.12 14.17 21.53
C GLU A 5 23.74 13.59 21.76
N LEU A 6 22.86 13.70 20.74
CA LEU A 6 21.51 13.15 20.78
C LEU A 6 21.55 11.60 20.82
N THR A 7 20.72 11.00 21.67
CA THR A 7 20.63 9.54 21.79
C THR A 7 19.25 9.03 21.40
N TYR A 8 19.13 7.73 21.04
CA TYR A 8 17.83 7.09 20.80
C TYR A 8 16.88 7.22 22.00
N LYS A 9 17.41 7.25 23.21
CA LYS A 9 16.62 7.44 24.42
C LYS A 9 16.01 8.84 24.47
N ASP A 10 16.81 9.88 24.18
CA ASP A 10 16.32 11.25 24.20
C ASP A 10 15.20 11.44 23.14
N VAL A 11 15.37 10.87 21.94
CA VAL A 11 14.36 10.90 20.87
C VAL A 11 13.09 10.16 21.29
N TRP A 12 13.22 8.96 21.83
CA TRP A 12 12.08 8.17 22.31
C TRP A 12 11.32 8.89 23.43
N GLU A 13 12.01 9.41 24.42
CA GLU A 13 11.38 10.13 25.55
C GLU A 13 10.64 11.39 25.10
N THR A 14 11.06 12.02 24.02
CA THR A 14 10.39 13.16 23.40
C THR A 14 9.17 12.70 22.59
N LEU A 15 9.37 11.83 21.62
CA LEU A 15 8.36 11.47 20.62
C LEU A 15 7.25 10.59 21.19
N SER A 16 7.54 9.72 22.16
CA SER A 16 6.52 8.87 22.80
C SER A 16 5.50 9.63 23.64
N LYS A 17 5.82 10.88 24.03
CA LYS A 17 4.91 11.76 24.77
C LYS A 17 4.05 12.65 23.89
N VAL A 18 4.30 12.68 22.59
CA VAL A 18 3.50 13.48 21.64
C VAL A 18 2.09 12.89 21.56
N ASP A 19 1.10 13.72 21.88
CA ASP A 19 -0.30 13.31 21.76
C ASP A 19 -0.75 13.31 20.29
N VAL A 20 -0.87 12.13 19.71
CA VAL A 20 -1.32 11.94 18.34
C VAL A 20 -2.85 11.75 18.22
N SER A 21 -3.58 11.71 19.35
CA SER A 21 -5.03 11.39 19.36
C SER A 21 -5.87 12.37 18.52
N LYS A 22 -5.47 13.62 18.46
CA LYS A 22 -6.13 14.67 17.66
C LYS A 22 -5.87 14.57 16.15
N HIS A 23 -4.93 13.74 15.77
CA HIS A 23 -4.45 13.58 14.39
C HIS A 23 -4.82 12.22 13.80
N THR A 24 -5.47 11.35 14.60
CA THR A 24 -5.91 10.02 14.17
C THR A 24 -7.31 10.08 13.55
N GLU A 25 -7.53 9.22 12.57
CA GLU A 25 -8.82 8.97 11.92
C GLU A 25 -9.23 7.52 12.14
N GLU A 26 -10.51 7.22 12.17
CA GLU A 26 -11.00 5.84 12.21
C GLU A 26 -11.31 5.40 10.78
N LYS A 27 -10.60 4.39 10.28
CA LYS A 27 -10.86 3.74 8.99
C LYS A 27 -11.09 2.25 9.20
N MET A 28 -12.23 1.72 8.76
CA MET A 28 -12.58 0.30 8.90
C MET A 28 -12.45 -0.22 10.35
N LYS A 29 -12.83 0.58 11.34
CA LYS A 29 -12.69 0.31 12.78
C LYS A 29 -11.25 0.26 13.30
N LEU A 30 -10.28 0.68 12.50
CA LEU A 30 -8.88 0.81 12.89
C LEU A 30 -8.53 2.29 13.08
N THR A 31 -7.74 2.58 14.10
CA THR A 31 -7.15 3.91 14.27
C THR A 31 -6.07 4.10 13.23
N TYR A 32 -6.19 5.14 12.43
CA TYR A 32 -5.27 5.45 11.34
C TYR A 32 -4.59 6.80 11.59
N LEU A 33 -3.30 6.87 11.36
CA LEU A 33 -2.52 8.11 11.36
C LEU A 33 -1.84 8.26 9.99
N SER A 34 -2.20 9.32 9.25
CA SER A 34 -1.68 9.53 7.90
C SER A 34 -0.18 9.81 7.92
N TRP A 35 0.53 9.43 6.86
CA TRP A 35 1.97 9.66 6.74
C TRP A 35 2.34 11.15 6.83
N SER A 36 1.52 12.02 6.24
CA SER A 36 1.77 13.48 6.24
C SER A 36 1.65 14.08 7.64
N ARG A 37 0.65 13.65 8.41
CA ARG A 37 0.49 14.08 9.80
C ARG A 37 1.62 13.56 10.70
N MET A 38 1.99 12.28 10.51
CA MET A 38 3.12 11.68 11.23
C MET A 38 4.42 12.42 10.94
N TRP A 39 4.68 12.71 9.66
CA TRP A 39 5.87 13.44 9.26
C TRP A 39 5.90 14.87 9.79
N ASN A 40 4.76 15.58 9.73
CA ASN A 40 4.65 16.94 10.29
C ASN A 40 4.98 16.96 11.79
N LEU A 41 4.40 16.05 12.57
CA LEU A 41 4.68 15.93 14.01
C LEU A 41 6.16 15.58 14.29
N LEU A 42 6.78 14.76 13.45
CA LEU A 42 8.22 14.51 13.56
C LEU A 42 9.03 15.78 13.31
N MET A 43 8.71 16.53 12.25
CA MET A 43 9.39 17.77 11.89
C MET A 43 9.19 18.91 12.92
N GLU A 44 8.06 18.93 13.63
CA GLU A 44 7.84 19.86 14.75
C GLU A 44 8.81 19.63 15.91
N ASN A 45 9.24 18.39 16.15
CA ASN A 45 10.15 18.03 17.23
C ASN A 45 11.61 17.90 16.77
N TYR A 46 11.83 17.44 15.54
CA TYR A 46 13.15 17.21 14.95
C TYR A 46 13.18 17.71 13.49
N PRO A 47 13.25 19.02 13.26
CA PRO A 47 13.17 19.63 11.91
C PRO A 47 14.33 19.22 10.99
N GLN A 48 15.42 18.69 11.54
CA GLN A 48 16.55 18.16 10.80
C GLN A 48 16.37 16.69 10.36
N ALA A 49 15.26 16.04 10.76
CA ALA A 49 15.00 14.67 10.38
C ALA A 49 14.90 14.52 8.85
N GLN A 50 15.45 13.43 8.34
CA GLN A 50 15.43 13.09 6.92
C GLN A 50 14.90 11.66 6.74
N TYR A 51 14.29 11.39 5.60
CA TYR A 51 13.98 10.02 5.20
C TYR A 51 14.43 9.75 3.77
N GLU A 52 14.65 8.49 3.48
CA GLU A 52 14.87 7.99 2.14
C GLU A 52 14.18 6.64 1.94
N PHE A 53 13.80 6.36 0.72
CA PHE A 53 13.50 5.01 0.27
C PHE A 53 14.80 4.40 -0.22
N VAL A 54 15.21 3.29 0.40
CA VAL A 54 16.48 2.65 0.06
C VAL A 54 16.39 2.11 -1.36
N ASP A 55 17.35 2.50 -2.18
CA ASP A 55 17.45 2.09 -3.57
C ASP A 55 18.16 0.72 -3.69
N PHE A 56 17.66 -0.11 -4.61
CA PHE A 56 18.24 -1.39 -4.98
C PHE A 56 18.44 -1.41 -6.49
N GLU A 57 19.66 -1.14 -6.95
CA GLU A 57 20.03 -1.15 -8.36
C GLU A 57 19.17 -0.19 -9.23
N GLY A 58 18.83 0.99 -8.70
CA GLY A 58 18.09 2.03 -9.41
C GLY A 58 16.57 1.98 -9.20
N VAL A 59 16.05 1.10 -8.31
CA VAL A 59 14.63 1.05 -7.96
C VAL A 59 14.42 1.09 -6.44
N PRO A 60 13.36 1.75 -5.93
CA PRO A 60 13.12 1.93 -4.49
C PRO A 60 12.42 0.71 -3.85
N TYR A 61 12.71 -0.49 -4.33
CA TYR A 61 12.17 -1.75 -3.80
C TYR A 61 13.09 -2.93 -4.15
N LYS A 62 12.93 -4.04 -3.44
CA LYS A 62 13.64 -5.29 -3.67
C LYS A 62 12.66 -6.41 -3.97
N THR A 63 12.81 -7.07 -5.10
CA THR A 63 12.07 -8.30 -5.43
C THR A 63 12.76 -9.49 -4.81
N LEU A 64 11.99 -10.34 -4.15
CA LEU A 64 12.45 -11.59 -3.52
C LEU A 64 12.36 -12.77 -4.52
N PRO A 65 13.03 -13.91 -4.25
CA PRO A 65 13.02 -15.06 -5.17
C PRO A 65 11.65 -15.65 -5.46
N ASP A 66 10.67 -15.44 -4.58
CA ASP A 66 9.27 -15.88 -4.75
C ASP A 66 8.41 -14.89 -5.54
N GLY A 67 9.03 -13.83 -6.09
CA GLY A 67 8.34 -12.77 -6.83
C GLY A 67 7.62 -11.73 -5.96
N THR A 68 7.62 -11.90 -4.65
CA THR A 68 7.13 -10.84 -3.75
C THR A 68 8.13 -9.70 -3.65
N THR A 69 7.68 -8.56 -3.16
CA THR A 69 8.50 -7.34 -3.13
C THR A 69 8.48 -6.73 -1.74
N GLU A 70 9.63 -6.23 -1.30
CA GLU A 70 9.74 -5.42 -0.08
C GLU A 70 10.20 -4.01 -0.39
N VAL A 71 9.74 -3.05 0.40
CA VAL A 71 10.23 -1.68 0.44
C VAL A 71 11.02 -1.47 1.73
N VAL A 72 12.03 -0.62 1.66
CA VAL A 72 12.85 -0.27 2.83
C VAL A 72 12.90 1.23 2.96
N THR A 73 12.62 1.72 4.16
CA THR A 73 12.75 3.13 4.51
C THR A 73 13.88 3.31 5.52
N ARG A 74 14.62 4.38 5.36
CA ARG A 74 15.63 4.83 6.32
C ARG A 74 15.22 6.20 6.83
N ILE A 75 15.26 6.40 8.16
CA ILE A 75 15.07 7.70 8.81
C ILE A 75 16.33 8.04 9.55
N THR A 76 16.79 9.28 9.38
CA THR A 76 17.95 9.84 10.04
C THR A 76 17.52 11.05 10.86
N ILE A 77 17.88 11.07 12.15
CA ILE A 77 17.72 12.22 13.05
C ILE A 77 19.11 12.49 13.62
N ASP A 78 19.78 13.53 13.16
CA ASP A 78 21.19 13.80 13.40
C ASP A 78 22.08 12.60 13.03
N ASN A 79 22.72 11.97 14.01
CA ASN A 79 23.55 10.78 13.85
C ASN A 79 22.79 9.45 14.07
N LEU A 80 21.49 9.52 14.40
CA LEU A 80 20.67 8.34 14.69
C LEU A 80 19.94 7.87 13.45
N VAL A 81 20.13 6.60 13.09
CA VAL A 81 19.57 5.98 11.88
C VAL A 81 18.73 4.76 12.24
N ARG A 82 17.52 4.67 11.68
CA ARG A 82 16.71 3.46 11.71
C ARG A 82 16.26 3.08 10.31
N GLU A 83 16.30 1.78 10.04
CA GLU A 83 15.71 1.19 8.86
C GLU A 83 14.51 0.32 9.22
N MET A 84 13.50 0.35 8.37
CA MET A 84 12.31 -0.51 8.45
C MET A 84 12.09 -1.15 7.09
N ARG A 85 11.75 -2.44 7.12
CA ARG A 85 11.34 -3.20 5.93
C ARG A 85 9.87 -3.52 6.02
N LEU A 86 9.18 -3.49 4.89
CA LEU A 86 7.79 -3.88 4.80
C LEU A 86 7.56 -4.61 3.47
N PRO A 87 6.93 -5.78 3.47
CA PRO A 87 6.50 -6.39 2.22
C PRO A 87 5.42 -5.52 1.56
N VAL A 88 5.41 -5.51 0.24
CA VAL A 88 4.29 -4.93 -0.51
C VAL A 88 3.09 -5.85 -0.36
N MET A 89 1.99 -5.33 0.19
CA MET A 89 0.83 -6.09 0.60
C MET A 89 -0.45 -5.50 0.00
N ASP A 90 -1.44 -6.36 -0.17
CA ASP A 90 -2.81 -5.96 -0.49
C ASP A 90 -3.55 -5.37 0.73
N TYR A 91 -4.85 -5.07 0.57
CA TYR A 91 -5.69 -4.52 1.64
C TYR A 91 -6.00 -5.53 2.77
N LYS A 92 -5.74 -6.84 2.54
CA LYS A 92 -5.86 -7.92 3.53
C LYS A 92 -4.54 -8.26 4.19
N ASN A 93 -3.49 -7.48 3.94
CA ASN A 93 -2.11 -7.70 4.38
C ASN A 93 -1.45 -8.97 3.80
N ASN A 94 -1.96 -9.53 2.70
CA ASN A 94 -1.27 -10.60 1.99
C ASN A 94 -0.14 -10.01 1.13
N PRO A 95 1.03 -10.65 1.07
CA PRO A 95 2.11 -10.22 0.18
C PRO A 95 1.67 -10.33 -1.29
N VAL A 96 2.08 -9.36 -2.11
CA VAL A 96 1.72 -9.28 -3.53
C VAL A 96 2.92 -9.70 -4.37
N VAL A 97 2.69 -10.63 -5.31
CA VAL A 97 3.66 -11.02 -6.34
C VAL A 97 3.59 -10.01 -7.49
N ASN A 98 4.74 -9.55 -7.98
CA ASN A 98 4.86 -8.55 -9.05
C ASN A 98 3.97 -7.32 -8.85
N PRO A 99 4.11 -6.58 -7.74
CA PRO A 99 3.25 -5.44 -7.45
C PRO A 99 3.44 -4.31 -8.46
N HIS A 100 2.35 -3.65 -8.84
CA HIS A 100 2.45 -2.44 -9.66
C HIS A 100 2.90 -1.22 -8.84
N ALA A 101 3.34 -0.16 -9.54
CA ALA A 101 3.97 1.02 -8.94
C ALA A 101 3.12 1.68 -7.82
N ARG A 102 1.78 1.71 -7.95
CA ARG A 102 0.90 2.26 -6.91
C ARG A 102 0.96 1.45 -5.62
N GLN A 103 0.94 0.12 -5.71
CA GLN A 103 1.06 -0.75 -4.53
C GLN A 103 2.41 -0.56 -3.84
N VAL A 104 3.50 -0.44 -4.62
CA VAL A 104 4.84 -0.15 -4.09
C VAL A 104 4.83 1.18 -3.34
N SER A 105 4.33 2.26 -3.97
CA SER A 105 4.27 3.60 -3.37
C SER A 105 3.45 3.63 -2.09
N ASP A 106 2.25 3.05 -2.08
CA ASP A 106 1.38 3.04 -0.90
C ASP A 106 2.02 2.26 0.26
N ASN A 107 2.67 1.14 -0.02
CA ASN A 107 3.38 0.38 1.02
C ASN A 107 4.68 1.06 1.46
N ALA A 108 5.35 1.83 0.61
CA ALA A 108 6.48 2.66 1.00
C ALA A 108 6.07 3.72 2.04
N MET A 109 4.93 4.38 1.87
CA MET A 109 4.38 5.31 2.85
C MET A 109 3.95 4.61 4.15
N ARG A 110 3.37 3.39 4.08
CA ARG A 110 3.06 2.58 5.26
C ARG A 110 4.35 2.19 6.02
N CYS A 111 5.40 1.84 5.28
CA CYS A 111 6.72 1.54 5.84
C CYS A 111 7.30 2.75 6.56
N LEU A 112 7.24 3.94 5.94
CA LEU A 112 7.71 5.19 6.53
C LEU A 112 7.03 5.49 7.88
N VAL A 113 5.70 5.39 7.94
CA VAL A 113 4.94 5.64 9.18
C VAL A 113 5.35 4.67 10.29
N LYS A 114 5.52 3.38 9.97
CA LYS A 114 5.98 2.38 10.93
C LYS A 114 7.42 2.66 11.40
N ASN A 115 8.29 3.14 10.51
CA ASN A 115 9.66 3.49 10.85
C ASN A 115 9.70 4.71 11.81
N VAL A 116 8.89 5.75 11.57
CA VAL A 116 8.74 6.88 12.48
C VAL A 116 8.25 6.40 13.86
N ALA A 117 7.30 5.47 13.90
CA ALA A 117 6.79 4.91 15.15
C ALA A 117 7.88 4.18 15.97
N MET A 118 8.90 3.63 15.31
CA MET A 118 10.06 3.01 16.00
C MET A 118 10.94 4.03 16.73
N PHE A 119 10.77 5.31 16.48
CA PHE A 119 11.36 6.39 17.28
C PHE A 119 10.45 6.83 18.44
N GLY A 120 9.26 6.25 18.58
CA GLY A 120 8.29 6.51 19.66
C GLY A 120 7.05 7.28 19.24
N LEU A 121 7.08 8.03 18.12
CA LEU A 121 5.96 8.88 17.71
C LEU A 121 4.75 8.03 17.29
N GLY A 122 3.62 8.23 17.97
CA GLY A 122 2.39 7.53 17.67
C GLY A 122 2.44 6.01 17.83
N ILE A 123 3.41 5.47 18.57
CA ILE A 123 3.57 4.01 18.77
C ILE A 123 2.29 3.36 19.32
N SER A 124 1.50 4.08 20.13
CA SER A 124 0.23 3.61 20.68
C SER A 124 -0.82 3.26 19.61
N VAL A 125 -0.75 3.87 18.43
CA VAL A 125 -1.65 3.55 17.30
C VAL A 125 -1.40 2.13 16.79
N PHE A 126 -0.16 1.65 16.89
CA PHE A 126 0.27 0.35 16.38
C PHE A 126 0.16 -0.77 17.42
N THR A 127 0.01 -0.47 18.71
CA THR A 127 -0.13 -1.50 19.75
C THR A 127 -1.43 -2.28 19.64
N GLY A 128 -2.48 -1.70 19.04
CA GLY A 128 -3.73 -2.43 18.72
C GLY A 128 -3.67 -3.22 17.40
N MET A 129 -2.72 -2.93 16.51
CA MET A 129 -2.57 -3.64 15.23
C MET A 129 -1.82 -4.98 15.37
N ALA A 130 -1.09 -5.18 16.46
CA ALA A 130 -0.44 -6.46 16.74
C ALA A 130 -1.44 -7.61 16.93
N ASP A 131 -2.67 -7.30 17.26
CA ASP A 131 -3.75 -8.25 17.46
C ASP A 131 -4.31 -8.86 16.17
N GLU A 132 -4.06 -8.23 15.01
CA GLU A 132 -4.54 -8.75 13.70
C GLU A 132 -3.76 -9.97 13.20
N THR A 133 -2.58 -10.22 13.79
CA THR A 133 -1.74 -11.39 13.44
C THR A 133 -1.94 -12.57 14.38
N LEU A 134 -2.72 -12.41 15.45
CA LEU A 134 -3.01 -13.49 16.37
C LEU A 134 -4.18 -14.35 15.86
N PRO A 135 -4.13 -15.69 16.03
CA PRO A 135 -5.24 -16.58 15.74
C PRO A 135 -6.51 -16.16 16.49
N ASP A 136 -7.67 -16.35 15.87
CA ASP A 136 -8.97 -15.90 16.40
C ASP A 136 -9.31 -16.43 17.82
N GLU A 137 -8.64 -17.47 18.27
CA GLU A 137 -8.84 -18.07 19.60
C GLU A 137 -8.30 -17.23 20.77
N GLU A 138 -7.42 -16.25 20.54
CA GLU A 138 -6.87 -15.40 21.61
C GLU A 138 -7.52 -14.01 21.75
N LYS A 139 -8.39 -13.62 20.81
CA LYS A 139 -9.03 -12.29 20.80
C LYS A 139 -10.08 -12.06 21.89
N ASP A 140 -10.54 -13.12 22.54
CA ASP A 140 -11.66 -13.04 23.51
C ASP A 140 -11.24 -12.69 24.96
N LYS A 141 -9.94 -12.47 25.25
CA LYS A 141 -9.43 -12.34 26.64
C LYS A 141 -8.96 -10.94 27.07
N GLN A 142 -9.17 -9.89 26.28
CA GLN A 142 -8.80 -8.54 26.70
C GLN A 142 -9.97 -7.70 27.22
N PRO A 143 -9.81 -6.95 28.33
CA PRO A 143 -10.90 -6.14 28.91
C PRO A 143 -11.18 -4.90 28.05
N LYS A 144 -12.43 -4.77 27.61
CA LYS A 144 -12.94 -3.62 26.85
C LYS A 144 -12.85 -2.33 27.65
N GLY A 145 -11.93 -1.44 27.29
CA GLY A 145 -11.85 -0.09 27.82
C GLY A 145 -13.10 0.74 27.47
N LYS A 146 -13.62 1.48 28.45
CA LYS A 146 -14.85 2.27 28.38
C LYS A 146 -14.70 3.42 27.38
N LYS A 147 -15.65 3.50 26.44
CA LYS A 147 -15.80 4.61 25.47
C LYS A 147 -16.35 5.85 26.15
N THR A 148 -15.70 7.00 25.95
CA THR A 148 -16.28 8.33 26.21
C THR A 148 -16.69 8.94 24.87
N PRO A 149 -17.88 9.55 24.74
CA PRO A 149 -18.39 10.04 23.44
C PRO A 149 -17.72 11.36 23.00
N PRO A 150 -17.52 11.57 21.70
CA PRO A 150 -16.85 12.76 21.19
C PRO A 150 -17.79 13.97 21.14
N LYS A 151 -17.25 15.12 21.55
CA LYS A 151 -17.87 16.45 21.46
C LYS A 151 -17.62 17.04 20.06
N LYS A 152 -18.67 17.45 19.39
CA LYS A 152 -18.63 18.12 18.07
C LYS A 152 -17.84 19.43 18.14
N THR A 153 -16.95 19.66 17.21
CA THR A 153 -16.41 20.97 16.87
C THR A 153 -16.16 21.08 15.36
N GLU A 154 -16.41 22.26 14.88
CA GLU A 154 -16.71 22.74 13.56
C GLU A 154 -15.67 22.50 12.44
N THR A 155 -16.20 22.47 11.27
CA THR A 155 -15.79 22.27 9.89
C THR A 155 -14.54 23.06 9.47
N VAL A 156 -13.47 22.35 9.11
CA VAL A 156 -12.48 22.77 8.11
C VAL A 156 -12.70 21.89 6.90
N GLN A 157 -12.80 22.49 5.72
CA GLN A 157 -13.17 21.84 4.47
C GLN A 157 -12.24 20.63 4.20
N GLU A 158 -12.82 19.43 4.29
CA GLU A 158 -12.26 18.18 3.85
C GLU A 158 -12.15 18.20 2.32
N GLU A 159 -10.92 17.97 1.81
CA GLU A 159 -10.79 17.33 0.52
C GLU A 159 -11.32 15.91 0.70
N THR A 160 -12.54 15.66 0.26
CA THR A 160 -13.14 14.33 0.16
C THR A 160 -12.17 13.39 -0.56
N PRO A 161 -12.04 12.12 -0.11
CA PRO A 161 -11.43 11.10 -0.94
C PRO A 161 -12.20 11.10 -2.25
N VAL A 162 -11.54 11.47 -3.35
CA VAL A 162 -12.14 11.38 -4.68
C VAL A 162 -12.39 9.89 -4.88
N GLU A 163 -13.66 9.46 -4.78
CA GLU A 163 -14.04 8.13 -5.25
C GLU A 163 -13.51 8.01 -6.68
N PRO A 164 -12.93 6.87 -7.08
CA PRO A 164 -12.43 6.71 -8.43
C PRO A 164 -13.57 7.05 -9.38
N VAL A 165 -13.39 8.12 -10.16
CA VAL A 165 -14.37 8.54 -11.15
C VAL A 165 -14.26 7.54 -12.30
N PHE A 166 -15.17 6.59 -12.34
CA PHE A 166 -15.33 5.67 -13.45
C PHE A 166 -16.13 6.36 -14.54
N ASP A 167 -15.46 7.14 -15.38
CA ASP A 167 -16.00 7.77 -16.58
C ASP A 167 -15.55 7.02 -17.85
N GLU A 168 -16.00 7.48 -19.01
CA GLU A 168 -15.64 6.89 -20.31
C GLU A 168 -14.14 7.00 -20.59
N GLY A 169 -13.51 8.11 -20.19
CA GLY A 169 -12.06 8.29 -20.30
C GLY A 169 -11.26 7.29 -19.49
N TRP A 170 -11.72 6.97 -18.28
CA TRP A 170 -11.15 5.91 -17.48
C TRP A 170 -11.30 4.53 -18.17
N ALA A 171 -12.50 4.23 -18.71
CA ALA A 171 -12.77 2.96 -19.35
C ALA A 171 -11.91 2.76 -20.60
N ASP A 172 -11.76 3.79 -21.43
CA ASP A 172 -10.88 3.78 -22.60
C ASP A 172 -9.41 3.58 -22.20
N ALA A 173 -8.92 4.34 -21.21
CA ALA A 173 -7.54 4.23 -20.73
C ALA A 173 -7.23 2.84 -20.16
N PHE A 174 -8.16 2.25 -19.41
CA PHE A 174 -8.01 0.90 -18.87
C PHE A 174 -7.90 -0.15 -19.98
N VAL A 175 -8.81 -0.10 -20.96
CA VAL A 175 -8.84 -1.06 -22.07
C VAL A 175 -7.64 -0.89 -22.99
N GLU A 176 -7.25 0.36 -23.34
CA GLU A 176 -6.06 0.62 -24.13
C GLU A 176 -4.77 0.16 -23.44
N GLY A 177 -4.69 0.37 -22.11
CA GLY A 177 -3.57 -0.10 -21.29
C GLY A 177 -3.46 -1.63 -21.34
N ALA A 178 -4.57 -2.34 -21.12
CA ALA A 178 -4.62 -3.79 -21.22
C ALA A 178 -4.24 -4.31 -22.63
N MET A 179 -4.76 -3.68 -23.67
CA MET A 179 -4.44 -4.04 -25.06
C MET A 179 -2.96 -3.86 -25.38
N LYS A 180 -2.33 -2.75 -24.93
CA LYS A 180 -0.88 -2.54 -25.10
C LYS A 180 -0.03 -3.61 -24.42
N LEU A 181 -0.45 -4.10 -23.27
CA LEU A 181 0.24 -5.20 -22.57
C LEU A 181 0.08 -6.52 -23.33
N ILE A 182 -1.11 -6.78 -23.88
CA ILE A 182 -1.41 -7.96 -24.71
C ILE A 182 -0.57 -7.92 -26.00
N ASP A 183 -0.62 -6.83 -26.73
CA ASP A 183 0.10 -6.66 -28.00
C ASP A 183 1.63 -6.63 -27.81
N GLY A 184 2.07 -6.17 -26.63
CA GLY A 184 3.47 -6.19 -26.21
C GLY A 184 4.00 -7.58 -25.81
N GLY A 185 3.17 -8.62 -25.84
CA GLY A 185 3.57 -10.00 -25.55
C GLY A 185 3.78 -10.29 -24.05
N LEU A 186 3.18 -9.50 -23.16
CA LEU A 186 3.33 -9.69 -21.71
C LEU A 186 2.66 -11.00 -21.23
N TYR A 187 1.65 -11.48 -21.94
CA TYR A 187 0.91 -12.69 -21.59
C TYR A 187 1.25 -13.82 -22.57
N GLU A 188 1.92 -14.84 -22.06
CA GLU A 188 2.43 -15.99 -22.81
C GLU A 188 1.58 -17.25 -22.61
N SER A 189 0.58 -17.19 -21.70
CA SER A 189 -0.28 -18.33 -21.41
C SER A 189 -1.70 -17.91 -21.03
N ARG A 190 -2.63 -18.88 -21.17
CA ARG A 190 -4.01 -18.71 -20.73
C ARG A 190 -4.13 -18.43 -19.24
N ASP A 191 -3.28 -19.04 -18.41
CA ASP A 191 -3.33 -18.87 -16.96
C ASP A 191 -2.98 -17.45 -16.55
N GLN A 192 -2.01 -16.82 -17.22
CA GLN A 192 -1.68 -15.41 -16.99
C GLN A 192 -2.84 -14.46 -17.34
N LEU A 193 -3.63 -14.76 -18.37
CA LEU A 193 -4.84 -14.00 -18.69
C LEU A 193 -5.95 -14.20 -17.66
N VAL A 194 -6.10 -15.41 -17.12
CA VAL A 194 -7.03 -15.68 -16.00
C VAL A 194 -6.61 -14.87 -14.76
N ASP A 195 -5.33 -14.80 -14.47
CA ASP A 195 -4.82 -14.01 -13.35
C ASP A 195 -4.98 -12.49 -13.59
N PHE A 196 -4.82 -12.02 -14.83
CA PHE A 196 -5.17 -10.64 -15.20
C PHE A 196 -6.65 -10.34 -14.86
N TYR A 197 -7.59 -11.21 -15.23
CA TYR A 197 -9.00 -11.03 -14.91
C TYR A 197 -9.29 -11.04 -13.41
N LYS A 198 -8.67 -11.94 -12.66
CA LYS A 198 -8.84 -12.01 -11.20
C LYS A 198 -8.31 -10.75 -10.52
N SER A 199 -7.11 -10.31 -10.93
CA SER A 199 -6.44 -9.14 -10.35
C SER A 199 -7.16 -7.82 -10.65
N ASN A 200 -7.91 -7.77 -11.77
CA ASN A 200 -8.67 -6.59 -12.20
C ASN A 200 -10.19 -6.80 -12.10
N SER A 201 -10.65 -7.73 -11.25
CA SER A 201 -12.06 -8.13 -11.17
C SER A 201 -13.02 -6.96 -10.89
N GLU A 202 -12.62 -5.99 -10.06
CA GLU A 202 -13.41 -4.79 -9.77
C GLU A 202 -13.54 -3.89 -11.02
N ALA A 203 -12.42 -3.56 -11.66
CA ALA A 203 -12.39 -2.77 -12.89
C ALA A 203 -13.19 -3.42 -14.02
N ILE A 204 -13.03 -4.73 -14.19
CA ILE A 204 -13.78 -5.51 -15.18
C ILE A 204 -15.28 -5.57 -14.86
N GLY A 205 -15.63 -5.61 -13.57
CA GLY A 205 -17.02 -5.47 -13.11
C GLY A 205 -17.63 -4.14 -13.49
N VAL A 206 -16.92 -3.04 -13.25
CA VAL A 206 -17.34 -1.69 -13.64
C VAL A 206 -17.49 -1.56 -15.17
N LEU A 207 -16.53 -2.09 -15.95
CA LEU A 207 -16.64 -2.13 -17.42
C LEU A 207 -17.90 -2.86 -17.87
N LYS A 208 -18.17 -4.03 -17.30
CA LYS A 208 -19.35 -4.84 -17.63
C LYS A 208 -20.65 -4.09 -17.37
N ASP A 209 -20.74 -3.40 -16.25
CA ASP A 209 -21.98 -2.78 -15.78
C ASP A 209 -22.21 -1.39 -16.39
N LYS A 210 -21.16 -0.61 -16.62
CA LYS A 210 -21.26 0.80 -17.04
C LYS A 210 -20.75 1.07 -18.45
N PHE A 211 -19.79 0.26 -18.96
CA PHE A 211 -19.09 0.50 -20.22
C PHE A 211 -19.01 -0.78 -21.07
N PRO A 212 -20.17 -1.31 -21.53
CA PRO A 212 -20.21 -2.60 -22.22
C PRO A 212 -19.46 -2.62 -23.56
N GLU A 213 -19.32 -1.49 -24.24
CA GLU A 213 -18.56 -1.39 -25.50
C GLU A 213 -17.06 -1.59 -25.27
N GLN A 214 -16.51 -0.93 -24.25
CA GLN A 214 -15.12 -1.08 -23.84
C GLN A 214 -14.84 -2.50 -23.33
N LYS A 215 -15.79 -3.08 -22.60
CA LYS A 215 -15.70 -4.47 -22.16
C LYS A 215 -15.65 -5.44 -23.33
N ASP A 216 -16.50 -5.28 -24.34
CA ASP A 216 -16.54 -6.11 -25.54
C ASP A 216 -15.23 -6.01 -26.35
N LYS A 217 -14.66 -4.80 -26.45
CA LYS A 217 -13.36 -4.58 -27.08
C LYS A 217 -12.24 -5.35 -26.37
N LEU A 218 -12.21 -5.31 -25.04
CA LEU A 218 -11.24 -6.05 -24.23
C LEU A 218 -11.41 -7.56 -24.43
N ASP A 219 -12.64 -8.05 -24.37
CA ASP A 219 -12.94 -9.48 -24.49
C ASP A 219 -12.56 -10.03 -25.87
N LYS A 220 -12.80 -9.29 -26.94
CA LYS A 220 -12.39 -9.67 -28.30
C LYS A 220 -10.89 -9.81 -28.42
N THR A 221 -10.14 -8.88 -27.85
CA THR A 221 -8.66 -8.92 -27.87
C THR A 221 -8.14 -10.14 -27.12
N ILE A 222 -8.67 -10.38 -25.92
CA ILE A 222 -8.26 -11.53 -25.10
C ILE A 222 -8.66 -12.86 -25.73
N THR A 223 -9.86 -12.95 -26.32
CA THR A 223 -10.30 -14.15 -27.03
C THR A 223 -9.39 -14.46 -28.22
N SER A 224 -9.01 -13.43 -28.99
CA SER A 224 -8.07 -13.57 -30.10
C SER A 224 -6.71 -14.11 -29.63
N LEU A 225 -6.19 -13.64 -28.51
CA LEU A 225 -4.93 -14.12 -27.94
C LEU A 225 -5.04 -15.59 -27.45
N ILE A 226 -6.14 -15.94 -26.78
CA ILE A 226 -6.40 -17.32 -26.35
C ILE A 226 -6.44 -18.30 -27.55
N ASP A 227 -7.00 -17.87 -28.66
CA ASP A 227 -7.07 -18.70 -29.88
C ASP A 227 -5.70 -18.86 -30.56
N THR A 228 -4.76 -17.94 -30.37
CA THR A 228 -3.35 -18.12 -30.77
C THR A 228 -2.67 -19.19 -29.94
N PHE A 229 -2.83 -19.18 -28.61
CA PHE A 229 -2.25 -20.19 -27.72
C PHE A 229 -2.75 -21.63 -28.02
N LYS A 230 -4.00 -21.78 -28.48
CA LYS A 230 -4.53 -23.09 -28.87
C LYS A 230 -3.88 -23.61 -30.16
N LYS A 231 -3.61 -22.73 -31.12
CA LYS A 231 -2.98 -23.13 -32.41
C LYS A 231 -1.54 -23.56 -32.23
N ASP A 232 -0.82 -22.96 -31.29
CA ASP A 232 0.56 -23.30 -30.99
C ASP A 232 0.69 -24.67 -30.30
N THR A 233 -0.25 -25.02 -29.41
CA THR A 233 -0.30 -26.35 -28.78
C THR A 233 -0.65 -27.45 -29.76
N ASP A 234 -1.58 -27.23 -30.70
CA ASP A 234 -1.95 -28.21 -31.71
C ASP A 234 -0.85 -28.46 -32.77
N SER A 235 0.08 -27.52 -32.93
CA SER A 235 1.23 -27.64 -33.85
C SER A 235 2.41 -28.42 -33.25
N GLU A 236 2.51 -28.56 -31.93
CA GLU A 236 3.56 -29.32 -31.25
C GLU A 236 3.21 -30.83 -31.07
N GLU A 237 1.91 -31.19 -31.02
CA GLU A 237 1.48 -32.58 -30.92
C GLU A 237 1.49 -33.32 -32.27
N GLY A 238 1.77 -32.65 -33.37
CA GLY A 238 1.77 -33.20 -34.75
C GLY A 238 3.14 -33.53 -35.34
N LYS A 239 4.22 -33.60 -34.52
CA LYS A 239 5.57 -33.97 -34.98
C LYS A 239 6.10 -35.23 -34.37
#